data_ec3e3828572189f310fb2d7d4239922a
#
_entry.id   ec3e3828572189f310fb2d7d4239922a
#
_cell.length_a   1.000
_cell.length_b   1.000
_cell.length_c   1.000
_cell.angle_alpha   90.00
_cell.angle_beta   90.00
_cell.angle_gamma   90.00
#
_symmetry.space_group_name_H-M   'P 1'
#
loop_
_entity.id
_entity.type
_entity.pdbx_description
1 polymer ?
#
loop_
_entity_poly.entity_id
_entity_poly.type
_entity_poly.pdbx_seq_one_letter_code
_entity_poly.pdbx_strand_id
1 'polypeptide(L)'
;MLKSSTGYGLPFASLQNEYLRLDYLTTTGPRVVGLYFGGGKDNLLASTPEVHWETPHGEFFLRGGHRLWIAPENPFFTPPEESVTVTQADDRVLLHSAADVSGIEKEIAVRLEANRVHLLHRVTWHGSQPLELAPWAITQLRIGGLGILPLPAETDGFAPNRNLVLWSYSRLDDDRLKLYDDMILVHGRSAERALKVGAFNAHGWIACALGDALFVKRFPVREGRLPDLGCNAEMYVKDVCLELETLGPLVTLQTGEFVTHEETWQVFAGEYPATLEGARRVCAMLSE
;
A
#
# COMPACT_ATOMS: atom_id res chain seq x y z
N MET A 1 -1.22 21.28 -20.30
CA MET A 1 -0.88 21.99 -19.05
C MET A 1 -1.60 21.29 -17.92
N LEU A 2 -0.88 20.75 -16.94
CA LEU A 2 -1.44 20.21 -15.73
C LEU A 2 -2.21 21.31 -14.99
N LYS A 3 -3.52 21.12 -14.79
CA LYS A 3 -4.30 22.01 -13.92
C LYS A 3 -3.95 21.65 -12.48
N SER A 4 -3.11 22.42 -11.83
CA SER A 4 -2.83 22.26 -10.41
C SER A 4 -4.00 22.85 -9.61
N SER A 5 -4.56 22.04 -8.73
CA SER A 5 -5.47 22.46 -7.66
C SER A 5 -4.75 22.42 -6.32
N THR A 6 -5.29 23.09 -5.31
CA THR A 6 -4.79 23.02 -3.93
C THR A 6 -5.75 22.17 -3.10
N GLY A 7 -5.25 21.08 -2.60
CA GLY A 7 -5.95 20.16 -1.73
C GLY A 7 -4.91 19.26 -1.03
N TYR A 8 -5.33 18.46 -0.10
CA TYR A 8 -4.40 17.61 0.66
C TYR A 8 -3.26 18.39 1.36
N GLY A 9 -3.42 19.72 1.53
CA GLY A 9 -2.38 20.61 2.03
C GLY A 9 -1.28 20.97 1.02
N LEU A 10 -1.30 20.41 -0.20
CA LEU A 10 -0.28 20.56 -1.24
C LEU A 10 -0.91 20.63 -2.65
N PRO A 11 -0.17 21.15 -3.65
CA PRO A 11 -0.57 21.08 -5.05
C PRO A 11 -0.69 19.62 -5.53
N PHE A 12 -1.78 19.34 -6.25
CA PHE A 12 -2.04 18.03 -6.84
C PHE A 12 -2.59 18.16 -8.27
N ALA A 13 -2.53 17.05 -9.01
CA ALA A 13 -3.19 16.88 -10.28
C ALA A 13 -3.93 15.54 -10.31
N SER A 14 -4.77 15.33 -11.32
CA SER A 14 -5.60 14.15 -11.44
C SER A 14 -5.39 13.44 -12.77
N LEU A 15 -5.39 12.11 -12.69
CA LEU A 15 -5.60 11.21 -13.82
C LEU A 15 -7.01 10.64 -13.69
N GLN A 16 -7.81 10.67 -14.77
CA GLN A 16 -9.20 10.20 -14.68
C GLN A 16 -9.68 9.56 -15.98
N ASN A 17 -10.60 8.64 -15.85
CA ASN A 17 -11.41 8.09 -16.92
C ASN A 17 -12.91 8.10 -16.51
N GLU A 18 -13.77 7.38 -17.21
CA GLU A 18 -15.21 7.31 -16.89
C GLU A 18 -15.52 6.57 -15.56
N TYR A 19 -14.60 5.71 -15.06
CA TYR A 19 -14.78 4.88 -13.88
C TYR A 19 -14.11 5.45 -12.63
N LEU A 20 -12.89 5.97 -12.80
CA LEU A 20 -11.99 6.33 -11.70
C LEU A 20 -11.40 7.72 -11.88
N ARG A 21 -11.20 8.42 -10.76
CA ARG A 21 -10.29 9.55 -10.63
C ARG A 21 -9.23 9.23 -9.59
N LEU A 22 -7.98 9.46 -9.95
CA LEU A 22 -6.81 9.30 -9.11
C LEU A 22 -6.10 10.63 -8.98
N ASP A 23 -5.91 11.12 -7.74
CA ASP A 23 -5.21 12.36 -7.46
C ASP A 23 -3.79 12.05 -6.96
N TYR A 24 -2.78 12.80 -7.43
CA TYR A 24 -1.38 12.65 -7.05
C TYR A 24 -0.74 14.00 -6.81
N LEU A 25 0.25 14.06 -5.89
CA LEU A 25 0.98 15.28 -5.61
C LEU A 25 1.92 15.64 -6.75
N THR A 26 2.10 16.97 -6.98
CA THR A 26 2.92 17.49 -8.08
C THR A 26 4.20 18.19 -7.64
N THR A 27 4.40 18.34 -6.34
CA THR A 27 5.54 19.06 -5.76
C THR A 27 6.36 18.22 -4.80
N THR A 28 5.81 17.12 -4.30
CA THR A 28 6.47 16.26 -3.31
C THR A 28 6.01 14.82 -3.50
N GLY A 29 6.84 13.83 -3.19
CA GLY A 29 6.52 12.41 -3.36
C GLY A 29 7.68 11.60 -3.93
N PRO A 30 7.37 10.51 -4.69
CA PRO A 30 6.12 10.17 -5.41
C PRO A 30 4.98 9.74 -4.48
N ARG A 31 3.79 10.30 -4.71
CA ARG A 31 2.64 10.10 -3.83
C ARG A 31 1.29 10.16 -4.57
N VAL A 32 0.46 9.13 -4.44
CA VAL A 32 -0.95 9.16 -4.79
C VAL A 32 -1.75 9.50 -3.54
N VAL A 33 -2.66 10.47 -3.60
CA VAL A 33 -3.38 10.97 -2.41
C VAL A 33 -4.89 10.84 -2.49
N GLY A 34 -5.43 10.50 -3.66
CA GLY A 34 -6.86 10.30 -3.84
C GLY A 34 -7.17 9.17 -4.81
N LEU A 35 -8.24 8.43 -4.49
CA LEU A 35 -8.86 7.43 -5.36
C LEU A 35 -10.37 7.54 -5.18
N TYR A 36 -11.07 7.81 -6.29
CA TYR A 36 -12.51 7.99 -6.34
C TYR A 36 -13.09 7.14 -7.45
N PHE A 37 -14.33 6.64 -7.27
CA PHE A 37 -15.01 5.81 -8.26
C PHE A 37 -16.42 6.30 -8.54
N GLY A 38 -16.95 5.99 -9.73
CA GLY A 38 -18.33 6.23 -10.11
C GLY A 38 -18.76 7.70 -10.04
N GLY A 39 -17.83 8.67 -10.20
CA GLY A 39 -18.11 10.10 -10.07
C GLY A 39 -18.35 10.54 -8.61
N GLY A 40 -18.14 9.66 -7.62
CA GLY A 40 -18.27 9.95 -6.19
C GLY A 40 -17.28 11.03 -5.71
N LYS A 41 -17.61 11.61 -4.54
CA LYS A 41 -16.78 12.64 -3.90
C LYS A 41 -15.95 12.10 -2.74
N ASP A 42 -16.24 10.88 -2.29
CA ASP A 42 -15.58 10.28 -1.15
C ASP A 42 -14.26 9.63 -1.57
N ASN A 43 -13.17 10.12 -0.98
CA ASN A 43 -11.85 9.54 -1.18
C ASN A 43 -11.78 8.19 -0.47
N LEU A 44 -11.44 7.12 -1.19
CA LEU A 44 -11.20 5.81 -0.57
C LEU A 44 -9.90 5.80 0.24
N LEU A 45 -8.92 6.66 -0.15
CA LEU A 45 -7.66 6.78 0.55
C LEU A 45 -7.80 7.71 1.76
N ALA A 46 -7.01 7.44 2.80
CA ALA A 46 -6.88 8.34 3.94
C ALA A 46 -6.13 9.61 3.56
N SER A 47 -6.51 10.72 4.18
CA SER A 47 -5.77 11.99 4.12
C SER A 47 -5.33 12.34 5.53
N THR A 48 -4.03 12.47 5.75
CA THR A 48 -3.41 12.64 7.08
C THR A 48 -2.34 13.72 7.06
N PRO A 49 -2.64 14.96 6.61
CA PRO A 49 -1.66 16.01 6.44
C PRO A 49 -0.98 16.46 7.73
N GLU A 50 -1.67 16.31 8.87
CA GLU A 50 -1.15 16.71 10.19
C GLU A 50 -0.28 15.65 10.86
N VAL A 51 -0.23 14.41 10.34
CA VAL A 51 0.57 13.34 10.94
C VAL A 51 2.01 13.44 10.47
N HIS A 52 2.93 13.67 11.38
CA HIS A 52 4.36 13.79 11.10
C HIS A 52 5.21 13.29 12.27
N TRP A 53 6.48 13.01 11.99
CA TRP A 53 7.48 12.64 13.01
C TRP A 53 8.90 12.94 12.54
N GLU A 54 9.83 13.05 13.48
CA GLU A 54 11.24 13.24 13.21
C GLU A 54 11.90 11.96 12.67
N THR A 55 12.73 12.12 11.65
CA THR A 55 13.64 11.10 11.13
C THR A 55 15.09 11.60 11.26
N PRO A 56 16.11 10.75 11.03
CA PRO A 56 17.50 11.21 11.01
C PRO A 56 17.80 12.32 9.99
N HIS A 57 16.92 12.53 9.02
CA HIS A 57 17.08 13.49 7.94
C HIS A 57 16.09 14.67 7.99
N GLY A 58 15.29 14.79 9.05
CA GLY A 58 14.30 15.83 9.25
C GLY A 58 12.88 15.31 9.37
N GLU A 59 11.92 16.20 9.34
CA GLU A 59 10.52 15.92 9.62
C GLU A 59 9.84 15.23 8.44
N PHE A 60 9.36 14.00 8.65
CA PHE A 60 8.56 13.24 7.67
C PHE A 60 7.07 13.48 7.91
N PHE A 61 6.34 13.78 6.81
CA PHE A 61 4.88 13.93 6.83
C PHE A 61 4.21 12.72 6.21
N LEU A 62 3.30 12.07 6.95
CA LEU A 62 2.60 10.86 6.51
C LEU A 62 1.68 11.10 5.31
N ARG A 63 0.97 12.23 5.25
CA ARG A 63 0.10 12.74 4.18
C ARG A 63 -1.09 11.84 3.80
N GLY A 64 -1.03 10.54 4.08
CA GLY A 64 -2.02 9.57 3.63
C GLY A 64 -1.74 9.03 2.22
N GLY A 65 -2.74 8.37 1.64
CA GLY A 65 -2.67 7.88 0.28
C GLY A 65 -1.78 6.67 0.06
N HIS A 66 -1.02 6.68 -1.03
CA HIS A 66 -0.14 5.57 -1.40
C HIS A 66 1.28 6.06 -1.63
N ARG A 67 2.24 5.27 -1.12
CA ARG A 67 3.68 5.54 -1.19
C ARG A 67 4.49 4.27 -1.45
N LEU A 68 5.70 4.47 -1.92
CA LEU A 68 6.72 3.44 -2.06
C LEU A 68 7.81 3.65 -1.00
N TRP A 69 8.03 2.64 -0.18
CA TRP A 69 9.13 2.54 0.76
C TRP A 69 9.99 1.32 0.44
N ILE A 70 10.96 1.04 1.31
CA ILE A 70 11.79 -0.18 1.27
C ILE A 70 11.70 -0.91 2.60
N ALA A 71 11.73 -2.23 2.55
CA ALA A 71 11.78 -3.10 3.72
C ALA A 71 13.16 -3.80 3.81
N PRO A 72 13.62 -4.17 5.02
CA PRO A 72 13.00 -3.93 6.33
C PRO A 72 12.93 -2.44 6.68
N GLU A 73 11.92 -2.05 7.46
CA GLU A 73 11.77 -0.65 7.88
C GLU A 73 13.01 -0.15 8.63
N ASN A 74 13.55 0.96 8.15
CA ASN A 74 14.67 1.64 8.80
C ASN A 74 14.48 3.15 8.66
N PRO A 75 14.40 3.90 9.77
CA PRO A 75 14.21 5.35 9.74
C PRO A 75 15.24 6.12 8.91
N PHE A 76 16.45 5.57 8.72
CA PHE A 76 17.46 6.16 7.84
C PHE A 76 17.02 6.19 6.36
N PHE A 77 16.23 5.21 5.91
CA PHE A 77 15.74 5.11 4.54
C PHE A 77 14.31 5.66 4.36
N THR A 78 13.81 6.41 5.33
CA THR A 78 12.53 7.11 5.27
C THR A 78 12.72 8.63 5.48
N PRO A 79 13.59 9.29 4.68
CA PRO A 79 13.76 10.74 4.77
C PRO A 79 12.50 11.49 4.38
N PRO A 80 12.40 12.78 4.69
CA PRO A 80 11.34 13.66 4.17
C PRO A 80 11.19 13.49 2.67
N GLU A 81 9.94 13.48 2.18
CA GLU A 81 9.68 13.44 0.74
C GLU A 81 10.13 14.73 0.07
N GLU A 82 10.94 14.60 -0.96
CA GLU A 82 11.49 15.71 -1.73
C GLU A 82 10.64 16.04 -2.97
N SER A 83 11.15 16.90 -3.83
CA SER A 83 10.49 17.30 -5.06
C SER A 83 10.26 16.11 -5.99
N VAL A 84 9.08 16.07 -6.61
CA VAL A 84 8.68 15.07 -7.59
C VAL A 84 8.61 15.70 -8.99
N THR A 85 9.15 15.00 -9.98
CA THR A 85 8.95 15.28 -11.40
C THR A 85 7.76 14.46 -11.88
N VAL A 86 6.82 15.12 -12.56
CA VAL A 86 5.59 14.52 -13.07
C VAL A 86 5.59 14.54 -14.59
N THR A 87 5.47 13.38 -15.20
CA THR A 87 5.26 13.24 -16.66
C THR A 87 3.92 12.55 -16.87
N GLN A 88 2.95 13.28 -17.47
CA GLN A 88 1.61 12.76 -17.73
C GLN A 88 1.35 12.63 -19.24
N ALA A 89 0.74 11.52 -19.63
CA ALA A 89 0.11 11.27 -20.91
C ALA A 89 -1.38 10.91 -20.66
N ASP A 90 -2.15 10.61 -21.72
CA ASP A 90 -3.61 10.51 -21.64
C ASP A 90 -4.12 9.57 -20.52
N ASP A 91 -3.64 8.32 -20.49
CA ASP A 91 -4.08 7.27 -19.57
C ASP A 91 -3.07 6.96 -18.45
N ARG A 92 -1.93 7.68 -18.40
CA ARG A 92 -0.81 7.35 -17.52
C ARG A 92 -0.11 8.57 -16.95
N VAL A 93 0.51 8.39 -15.80
CA VAL A 93 1.43 9.35 -15.18
C VAL A 93 2.63 8.62 -14.61
N LEU A 94 3.80 9.24 -14.75
CA LEU A 94 5.03 8.85 -14.06
C LEU A 94 5.33 9.91 -13.00
N LEU A 95 5.45 9.48 -11.75
CA LEU A 95 5.91 10.26 -10.62
C LEU A 95 7.33 9.81 -10.29
N HIS A 96 8.30 10.69 -10.42
CA HIS A 96 9.72 10.39 -10.22
C HIS A 96 10.33 11.36 -9.21
N SER A 97 10.96 10.82 -8.18
CA SER A 97 11.82 11.53 -7.23
C SER A 97 13.26 11.09 -7.46
N ALA A 98 14.16 12.02 -7.67
CA ALA A 98 15.60 11.74 -7.73
C ALA A 98 16.07 11.09 -6.41
N ALA A 99 17.32 10.55 -6.43
CA ALA A 99 17.91 9.96 -5.24
C ALA A 99 17.86 10.94 -4.07
N ASP A 100 17.24 10.53 -2.98
CA ASP A 100 17.15 11.29 -1.74
C ASP A 100 18.46 11.23 -0.95
N VAL A 101 18.51 11.87 0.21
CA VAL A 101 19.69 11.93 1.08
C VAL A 101 20.16 10.54 1.56
N SER A 102 19.29 9.54 1.55
CA SER A 102 19.64 8.15 1.85
C SER A 102 20.22 7.38 0.66
N GLY A 103 20.19 7.96 -0.54
CA GLY A 103 20.63 7.35 -1.80
C GLY A 103 19.56 6.52 -2.51
N ILE A 104 18.29 6.62 -2.12
CA ILE A 104 17.17 5.91 -2.72
C ILE A 104 16.44 6.83 -3.71
N GLU A 105 16.38 6.40 -4.98
CA GLU A 105 15.53 7.00 -6.01
C GLU A 105 14.24 6.20 -6.15
N LYS A 106 13.10 6.89 -6.31
CA LYS A 106 11.77 6.26 -6.36
C LYS A 106 10.97 6.72 -7.57
N GLU A 107 10.31 5.74 -8.21
CA GLU A 107 9.35 6.00 -9.27
C GLU A 107 8.05 5.24 -9.00
N ILE A 108 6.92 5.89 -9.33
CA ILE A 108 5.60 5.26 -9.40
C ILE A 108 5.01 5.62 -10.75
N ALA A 109 4.93 4.63 -11.66
CA ALA A 109 4.20 4.76 -12.89
C ALA A 109 2.76 4.25 -12.67
N VAL A 110 1.77 5.04 -13.06
CA VAL A 110 0.35 4.74 -12.89
C VAL A 110 -0.34 4.78 -14.25
N ARG A 111 -1.19 3.79 -14.54
CA ARG A 111 -2.07 3.75 -15.71
C ARG A 111 -3.49 3.39 -15.28
N LEU A 112 -4.48 4.10 -15.83
CA LEU A 112 -5.89 3.77 -15.65
C LEU A 112 -6.41 2.93 -16.81
N GLU A 113 -7.12 1.85 -16.50
CA GLU A 113 -7.78 1.00 -17.48
C GLU A 113 -9.13 0.52 -16.93
N ALA A 114 -10.23 1.04 -17.47
CA ALA A 114 -11.57 0.82 -16.94
C ALA A 114 -11.59 1.11 -15.41
N ASN A 115 -12.07 0.17 -14.59
CA ASN A 115 -12.11 0.30 -13.13
C ASN A 115 -10.83 -0.20 -12.42
N ARG A 116 -9.69 -0.22 -13.13
CA ARG A 116 -8.39 -0.67 -12.62
C ARG A 116 -7.35 0.44 -12.64
N VAL A 117 -6.48 0.40 -11.64
CA VAL A 117 -5.26 1.20 -11.57
C VAL A 117 -4.08 0.24 -11.64
N HIS A 118 -3.26 0.34 -12.66
CA HIS A 118 -2.01 -0.41 -12.76
C HIS A 118 -0.87 0.46 -12.24
N LEU A 119 -0.09 -0.06 -11.30
CA LEU A 119 1.06 0.61 -10.73
C LEU A 119 2.32 -0.22 -10.97
N LEU A 120 3.36 0.45 -11.41
CA LEU A 120 4.72 -0.07 -11.44
C LEU A 120 5.59 0.82 -10.54
N HIS A 121 6.06 0.25 -9.46
CA HIS A 121 6.99 0.89 -8.54
C HIS A 121 8.42 0.50 -8.94
N ARG A 122 9.34 1.45 -8.79
CA ARG A 122 10.77 1.22 -9.00
C ARG A 122 11.56 1.89 -7.90
N VAL A 123 12.49 1.16 -7.32
CA VAL A 123 13.49 1.63 -6.38
C VAL A 123 14.84 1.45 -7.03
N THR A 124 15.64 2.54 -7.16
CA THR A 124 17.01 2.50 -7.65
C THR A 124 17.96 2.89 -6.51
N TRP A 125 19.05 2.14 -6.35
CA TRP A 125 20.07 2.40 -5.34
C TRP A 125 21.24 3.21 -5.91
N HIS A 126 21.62 4.31 -5.24
CA HIS A 126 22.71 5.20 -5.63
C HIS A 126 23.85 5.27 -4.60
N GLY A 127 23.75 4.52 -3.51
CA GLY A 127 24.82 4.49 -2.51
C GLY A 127 26.06 3.73 -2.97
N SER A 128 27.17 3.89 -2.26
CA SER A 128 28.49 3.37 -2.63
C SER A 128 28.72 1.90 -2.23
N GLN A 129 27.90 1.35 -1.37
CA GLN A 129 28.00 -0.05 -0.92
C GLN A 129 26.73 -0.81 -1.33
N PRO A 130 26.80 -2.14 -1.57
CA PRO A 130 25.63 -2.95 -1.84
C PRO A 130 24.59 -2.80 -0.72
N LEU A 131 23.33 -2.67 -1.09
CA LEU A 131 22.19 -2.58 -0.14
C LEU A 131 21.22 -3.71 -0.41
N GLU A 132 20.91 -4.48 0.64
CA GLU A 132 19.81 -5.43 0.60
C GLU A 132 18.52 -4.74 1.00
N LEU A 133 17.48 -4.84 0.15
CA LEU A 133 16.17 -4.24 0.36
C LEU A 133 15.09 -5.02 -0.36
N ALA A 134 13.85 -4.80 0.03
CA ALA A 134 12.66 -5.18 -0.74
C ALA A 134 11.79 -3.93 -1.03
N PRO A 135 11.17 -3.81 -2.20
CA PRO A 135 10.19 -2.75 -2.44
C PRO A 135 8.96 -3.00 -1.55
N TRP A 136 8.47 -1.94 -0.93
CA TRP A 136 7.36 -1.97 0.01
C TRP A 136 6.34 -0.89 -0.35
N ALA A 137 5.19 -1.33 -0.87
CA ALA A 137 4.14 -0.47 -1.38
C ALA A 137 2.97 -0.39 -0.40
N ILE A 138 2.75 0.80 0.17
CA ILE A 138 1.83 1.05 1.27
C ILE A 138 0.65 1.87 0.79
N THR A 139 -0.57 1.36 0.96
CA THR A 139 -1.82 2.06 0.64
C THR A 139 -2.63 2.30 1.89
N GLN A 140 -2.80 3.57 2.25
CA GLN A 140 -3.57 4.02 3.42
C GLN A 140 -5.01 4.28 3.01
N LEU A 141 -5.93 3.49 3.53
CA LEU A 141 -7.37 3.61 3.32
C LEU A 141 -8.02 4.34 4.49
N ARG A 142 -9.18 4.95 4.24
CA ARG A 142 -9.97 5.61 5.28
C ARG A 142 -10.37 4.62 6.38
N ILE A 143 -10.49 5.10 7.62
CA ILE A 143 -11.02 4.34 8.75
C ILE A 143 -12.48 3.94 8.49
N GLY A 144 -12.92 2.84 9.09
CA GLY A 144 -14.28 2.27 8.98
C GLY A 144 -14.34 1.01 8.12
N GLY A 145 -13.26 0.67 7.38
CA GLY A 145 -13.19 -0.53 6.56
C GLY A 145 -12.81 -1.80 7.32
N LEU A 146 -12.89 -2.92 6.62
CA LEU A 146 -12.40 -4.23 7.06
C LEU A 146 -11.32 -4.71 6.10
N GLY A 147 -10.07 -4.76 6.57
CA GLY A 147 -8.96 -5.37 5.85
C GLY A 147 -9.09 -6.89 5.82
N ILE A 148 -8.85 -7.49 4.65
CA ILE A 148 -8.98 -8.92 4.38
C ILE A 148 -7.66 -9.41 3.78
N LEU A 149 -6.96 -10.28 4.49
CA LEU A 149 -5.74 -10.94 4.05
C LEU A 149 -6.01 -12.45 3.96
N PRO A 150 -6.13 -13.04 2.76
CA PRO A 150 -6.40 -14.47 2.62
C PRO A 150 -5.17 -15.29 2.99
N LEU A 151 -5.42 -16.46 3.57
CA LEU A 151 -4.42 -17.46 3.91
C LEU A 151 -4.62 -18.71 3.06
N PRO A 152 -3.56 -19.53 2.83
CA PRO A 152 -3.73 -20.83 2.21
C PRO A 152 -4.73 -21.70 2.97
N ALA A 153 -5.69 -22.27 2.24
CA ALA A 153 -6.77 -23.09 2.81
C ALA A 153 -6.45 -24.59 2.79
N GLU A 154 -5.35 -25.03 2.11
CA GLU A 154 -4.97 -26.42 2.03
C GLU A 154 -4.66 -27.01 3.41
N THR A 155 -5.20 -28.19 3.67
CA THR A 155 -5.10 -28.87 4.97
C THR A 155 -4.45 -30.27 4.91
N ASP A 156 -4.09 -30.73 3.73
CA ASP A 156 -3.66 -32.11 3.46
C ASP A 156 -2.13 -32.31 3.47
N GLY A 157 -1.37 -31.24 3.76
CA GLY A 157 0.09 -31.33 3.88
C GLY A 157 0.59 -31.61 5.29
N PHE A 158 1.80 -32.16 5.40
CA PHE A 158 2.50 -32.32 6.68
C PHE A 158 3.40 -31.12 7.03
N ALA A 159 3.69 -30.25 6.07
CA ALA A 159 4.53 -29.08 6.25
C ALA A 159 3.70 -27.85 6.65
N PRO A 160 4.27 -26.91 7.44
CA PRO A 160 3.63 -25.61 7.68
C PRO A 160 3.41 -24.86 6.35
N ASN A 161 2.22 -24.33 6.16
CA ASN A 161 1.86 -23.57 4.96
C ASN A 161 1.38 -22.14 5.27
N ARG A 162 1.38 -21.73 6.55
CA ARG A 162 0.96 -20.40 7.01
C ARG A 162 1.97 -19.86 8.00
N ASN A 163 2.21 -18.55 7.92
CA ASN A 163 2.88 -17.80 8.96
C ASN A 163 1.95 -16.67 9.46
N LEU A 164 2.18 -16.23 10.67
CA LEU A 164 1.54 -15.06 11.27
C LEU A 164 2.65 -14.26 11.94
N VAL A 165 2.86 -13.04 11.47
CA VAL A 165 3.89 -12.14 11.99
C VAL A 165 3.22 -10.95 12.66
N LEU A 166 3.65 -10.67 13.89
CA LEU A 166 3.18 -9.54 14.68
C LEU A 166 4.36 -8.65 15.07
N TRP A 167 4.18 -7.34 14.91
CA TRP A 167 5.15 -6.36 15.38
C TRP A 167 5.11 -6.24 16.90
N SER A 168 6.20 -5.80 17.50
CA SER A 168 6.39 -5.75 18.96
C SER A 168 5.32 -4.94 19.72
N TYR A 169 4.67 -4.00 19.04
CA TYR A 169 3.59 -3.17 19.57
C TYR A 169 2.19 -3.78 19.38
N SER A 170 2.07 -4.83 18.56
CA SER A 170 0.80 -5.51 18.29
C SER A 170 0.46 -6.49 19.40
N ARG A 171 -0.83 -6.60 19.73
CA ARG A 171 -1.32 -7.53 20.72
C ARG A 171 -2.22 -8.59 20.08
N LEU A 172 -2.07 -9.83 20.52
CA LEU A 172 -2.92 -10.95 20.07
C LEU A 172 -4.38 -10.79 20.52
N ASP A 173 -4.60 -10.11 21.64
CA ASP A 173 -5.92 -9.86 22.20
C ASP A 173 -6.55 -8.52 21.71
N ASP A 174 -5.97 -7.90 20.69
CA ASP A 174 -6.54 -6.69 20.06
C ASP A 174 -7.87 -7.07 19.38
N ASP A 175 -8.95 -6.42 19.78
CA ASP A 175 -10.30 -6.71 19.30
C ASP A 175 -10.53 -6.35 17.83
N ARG A 176 -9.64 -5.56 17.22
CA ARG A 176 -9.60 -5.28 15.77
C ARG A 176 -9.07 -6.45 14.95
N LEU A 177 -8.24 -7.34 15.55
CA LEU A 177 -7.67 -8.52 14.90
C LEU A 177 -8.62 -9.72 15.04
N LYS A 178 -8.93 -10.37 13.92
CA LYS A 178 -9.66 -11.62 13.89
C LYS A 178 -8.93 -12.63 13.01
N LEU A 179 -8.63 -13.79 13.58
CA LEU A 179 -7.91 -14.86 12.91
C LEU A 179 -8.87 -16.01 12.59
N TYR A 180 -8.85 -16.44 11.33
CA TYR A 180 -9.61 -17.59 10.83
C TYR A 180 -8.66 -18.53 10.09
N ASP A 181 -9.10 -19.74 9.80
CA ASP A 181 -8.25 -20.74 9.11
C ASP A 181 -7.90 -20.30 7.68
N ASP A 182 -8.73 -19.52 7.05
CA ASP A 182 -8.66 -19.12 5.65
C ASP A 182 -8.32 -17.64 5.44
N MET A 183 -8.33 -16.83 6.52
CA MET A 183 -8.08 -15.38 6.42
C MET A 183 -7.72 -14.72 7.73
N ILE A 184 -7.02 -13.60 7.62
CA ILE A 184 -6.81 -12.62 8.69
C ILE A 184 -7.69 -11.41 8.38
N LEU A 185 -8.46 -10.93 9.38
CA LEU A 185 -9.25 -9.72 9.27
C LEU A 185 -8.75 -8.66 10.24
N VAL A 186 -8.65 -7.41 9.76
CA VAL A 186 -8.32 -6.25 10.59
C VAL A 186 -9.40 -5.20 10.44
N HIS A 187 -10.12 -4.90 11.53
CA HIS A 187 -11.09 -3.82 11.56
C HIS A 187 -10.38 -2.46 11.59
N GLY A 188 -10.65 -1.64 10.59
CA GLY A 188 -10.14 -0.26 10.46
C GLY A 188 -10.79 0.70 11.46
N ARG A 189 -10.61 0.46 12.77
CA ARG A 189 -11.12 1.31 13.85
C ARG A 189 -9.97 2.07 14.50
N SER A 190 -10.20 3.35 14.76
CA SER A 190 -9.27 4.19 15.53
C SER A 190 -9.03 3.60 16.91
N ALA A 191 -7.75 3.56 17.31
CA ALA A 191 -7.33 3.21 18.65
C ALA A 191 -5.96 3.84 18.94
N GLU A 192 -5.68 4.12 20.20
CA GLU A 192 -4.41 4.71 20.64
C GLU A 192 -3.20 3.83 20.27
N ARG A 193 -3.35 2.51 20.43
CA ARG A 193 -2.31 1.55 20.10
C ARG A 193 -2.39 1.11 18.64
N ALA A 194 -1.23 1.08 17.99
CA ALA A 194 -1.10 0.50 16.68
C ALA A 194 -1.27 -1.03 16.73
N LEU A 195 -1.80 -1.59 15.63
CA LEU A 195 -1.81 -3.01 15.35
C LEU A 195 -1.21 -3.22 13.96
N LYS A 196 -0.24 -4.11 13.83
CA LYS A 196 0.28 -4.58 12.55
C LYS A 196 0.37 -6.09 12.54
N VAL A 197 -0.06 -6.70 11.45
CA VAL A 197 -0.01 -8.13 11.20
C VAL A 197 0.40 -8.38 9.76
N GLY A 198 1.24 -9.37 9.55
CA GLY A 198 1.67 -9.80 8.22
C GLY A 198 1.65 -11.30 8.05
N ALA A 199 1.64 -11.75 6.80
CA ALA A 199 1.71 -13.14 6.43
C ALA A 199 2.30 -13.32 5.02
N PHE A 200 2.68 -14.56 4.69
CA PHE A 200 2.85 -14.99 3.32
C PHE A 200 1.48 -15.22 2.69
N ASN A 201 1.18 -14.46 1.68
CA ASN A 201 -0.06 -14.52 0.92
C ASN A 201 0.18 -15.16 -0.46
N ALA A 202 -0.19 -16.41 -0.61
CA ALA A 202 -0.06 -17.16 -1.86
C ALA A 202 -1.11 -16.80 -2.92
N HIS A 203 -2.18 -16.09 -2.51
CA HIS A 203 -3.28 -15.70 -3.41
C HIS A 203 -2.97 -14.45 -4.25
N GLY A 204 -1.94 -13.67 -3.88
CA GLY A 204 -1.53 -12.47 -4.60
C GLY A 204 -2.56 -11.33 -4.57
N TRP A 205 -3.39 -11.26 -3.54
CA TRP A 205 -4.31 -10.14 -3.33
C TRP A 205 -4.57 -9.86 -1.84
N ILE A 206 -4.85 -8.62 -1.55
CA ILE A 206 -5.32 -8.13 -0.25
C ILE A 206 -6.44 -7.12 -0.51
N ALA A 207 -7.45 -7.04 0.35
CA ALA A 207 -8.62 -6.22 0.09
C ALA A 207 -9.10 -5.44 1.33
N CYS A 208 -9.90 -4.41 1.09
CA CYS A 208 -10.61 -3.69 2.13
C CYS A 208 -12.07 -3.49 1.73
N ALA A 209 -12.99 -4.01 2.56
CA ALA A 209 -14.42 -3.75 2.46
C ALA A 209 -14.73 -2.42 3.16
N LEU A 210 -15.23 -1.42 2.42
CA LEU A 210 -15.46 -0.05 2.87
C LEU A 210 -16.94 0.31 3.05
N GLY A 211 -17.82 -0.68 3.04
CA GLY A 211 -19.26 -0.54 3.13
C GLY A 211 -19.91 -0.38 1.76
N ASP A 212 -19.69 0.73 1.10
CA ASP A 212 -20.21 1.09 -0.23
C ASP A 212 -19.29 0.71 -1.39
N ALA A 213 -18.10 0.24 -1.08
CA ALA A 213 -17.09 -0.18 -2.04
C ALA A 213 -16.20 -1.30 -1.50
N LEU A 214 -15.65 -2.09 -2.41
CA LEU A 214 -14.55 -3.00 -2.15
C LEU A 214 -13.32 -2.49 -2.90
N PHE A 215 -12.24 -2.23 -2.18
CA PHE A 215 -10.91 -2.00 -2.73
C PHE A 215 -10.11 -3.30 -2.72
N VAL A 216 -9.60 -3.72 -3.86
CA VAL A 216 -8.76 -4.90 -4.02
C VAL A 216 -7.41 -4.49 -4.56
N LYS A 217 -6.34 -4.94 -3.92
CA LYS A 217 -4.97 -4.75 -4.31
C LYS A 217 -4.37 -6.10 -4.67
N ARG A 218 -4.05 -6.30 -5.96
CA ARG A 218 -3.42 -7.52 -6.49
C ARG A 218 -1.94 -7.26 -6.73
N PHE A 219 -1.12 -8.27 -6.50
CA PHE A 219 0.33 -8.20 -6.71
C PHE A 219 0.86 -9.59 -7.13
N PRO A 220 1.96 -9.67 -7.89
CA PRO A 220 2.56 -10.95 -8.26
C PRO A 220 3.22 -11.59 -7.04
N VAL A 221 2.91 -12.85 -6.78
CA VAL A 221 3.63 -13.67 -5.80
C VAL A 221 4.94 -14.11 -6.43
N ARG A 222 6.04 -13.57 -5.93
CA ARG A 222 7.37 -13.83 -6.47
C ARG A 222 8.14 -14.78 -5.54
N GLU A 223 8.93 -15.66 -6.13
CA GLU A 223 9.88 -16.50 -5.38
C GLU A 223 11.03 -15.64 -4.82
N GLY A 224 11.61 -16.09 -3.72
CA GLY A 224 12.74 -15.45 -3.08
C GLY A 224 12.56 -15.32 -1.57
N ARG A 225 13.59 -14.78 -0.91
CA ARG A 225 13.54 -14.48 0.52
C ARG A 225 12.73 -13.21 0.74
N LEU A 226 11.68 -13.30 1.52
CA LEU A 226 10.81 -12.18 1.85
C LEU A 226 11.29 -11.44 3.11
N PRO A 227 11.02 -10.12 3.24
CA PRO A 227 11.30 -9.37 4.47
C PRO A 227 10.36 -9.78 5.60
N ASP A 228 10.53 -9.16 6.75
CA ASP A 228 9.62 -9.21 7.91
C ASP A 228 9.16 -10.63 8.27
N LEU A 229 10.15 -11.54 8.44
CA LEU A 229 9.95 -12.95 8.77
C LEU A 229 9.11 -13.73 7.73
N GLY A 230 9.14 -13.31 6.47
CA GLY A 230 8.49 -14.02 5.36
C GLY A 230 7.15 -13.43 4.94
N CYS A 231 6.93 -12.13 5.12
CA CYS A 231 5.72 -11.45 4.69
C CYS A 231 5.86 -10.91 3.25
N ASN A 232 4.81 -11.07 2.44
CA ASN A 232 4.60 -10.35 1.19
C ASN A 232 3.31 -9.50 1.22
N ALA A 233 2.52 -9.63 2.29
CA ALA A 233 1.35 -8.80 2.54
C ALA A 233 1.20 -8.51 4.04
N GLU A 234 0.85 -7.26 4.36
CA GLU A 234 0.72 -6.78 5.73
C GLU A 234 -0.46 -5.83 5.85
N MET A 235 -1.02 -5.74 7.05
CA MET A 235 -2.05 -4.78 7.41
C MET A 235 -1.63 -4.03 8.66
N TYR A 236 -1.72 -2.69 8.61
CA TYR A 236 -1.50 -1.83 9.76
C TYR A 236 -2.73 -0.98 10.03
N VAL A 237 -3.07 -0.75 11.28
CA VAL A 237 -4.11 0.18 11.69
C VAL A 237 -3.76 0.90 12.98
N LYS A 238 -4.01 2.20 12.99
CA LYS A 238 -3.94 3.04 14.20
C LYS A 238 -5.10 4.03 14.22
N ASP A 239 -4.82 5.32 14.34
CA ASP A 239 -5.83 6.37 14.59
C ASP A 239 -6.61 6.76 13.35
N VAL A 240 -5.90 6.95 12.23
CA VAL A 240 -6.38 7.73 11.08
C VAL A 240 -6.52 6.92 9.79
N CYS A 241 -5.90 5.73 9.71
CA CYS A 241 -5.93 4.91 8.51
C CYS A 241 -5.84 3.41 8.81
N LEU A 242 -6.31 2.63 7.85
CA LEU A 242 -5.99 1.22 7.68
C LEU A 242 -5.06 1.08 6.49
N GLU A 243 -3.85 0.53 6.68
CA GLU A 243 -2.89 0.27 5.61
C GLU A 243 -3.05 -1.13 5.05
N LEU A 244 -3.03 -1.25 3.73
CA LEU A 244 -2.80 -2.49 3.00
C LEU A 244 -1.44 -2.38 2.34
N GLU A 245 -0.55 -3.28 2.70
CA GLU A 245 0.86 -3.24 2.33
C GLU A 245 1.23 -4.49 1.54
N THR A 246 2.04 -4.33 0.49
CA THR A 246 2.57 -5.44 -0.30
C THR A 246 4.07 -5.28 -0.46
N LEU A 247 4.78 -6.40 -0.40
CA LEU A 247 6.23 -6.42 -0.42
C LEU A 247 6.75 -7.37 -1.50
N GLY A 248 7.80 -6.94 -2.19
CA GLY A 248 8.58 -7.82 -3.05
C GLY A 248 9.60 -8.66 -2.25
N PRO A 249 10.32 -9.58 -2.90
CA PRO A 249 11.43 -10.29 -2.27
C PRO A 249 12.62 -9.35 -2.01
N LEU A 250 13.43 -9.73 -1.01
CA LEU A 250 14.70 -9.10 -0.73
C LEU A 250 15.69 -9.32 -1.88
N VAL A 251 16.30 -8.24 -2.34
CA VAL A 251 17.35 -8.23 -3.36
C VAL A 251 18.52 -7.39 -2.89
N THR A 252 19.73 -7.76 -3.29
CA THR A 252 20.92 -6.94 -3.05
C THR A 252 21.20 -6.11 -4.29
N LEU A 253 21.10 -4.78 -4.18
CA LEU A 253 21.37 -3.85 -5.28
C LEU A 253 22.77 -3.26 -5.17
N GLN A 254 23.50 -3.25 -6.30
CA GLN A 254 24.72 -2.47 -6.49
C GLN A 254 24.34 -1.04 -6.89
N THR A 255 25.32 -0.13 -6.85
CA THR A 255 25.11 1.27 -7.27
C THR A 255 24.58 1.35 -8.71
N GLY A 256 23.45 2.01 -8.89
CA GLY A 256 22.74 2.16 -10.16
C GLY A 256 21.79 1.01 -10.51
N GLU A 257 21.78 -0.08 -9.73
CA GLU A 257 20.80 -1.15 -9.93
C GLU A 257 19.45 -0.80 -9.32
N PHE A 258 18.41 -1.48 -9.80
CA PHE A 258 17.03 -1.24 -9.38
C PHE A 258 16.23 -2.52 -9.21
N VAL A 259 15.15 -2.42 -8.46
CA VAL A 259 14.11 -3.44 -8.33
C VAL A 259 12.74 -2.82 -8.62
N THR A 260 11.82 -3.64 -9.13
CA THR A 260 10.45 -3.23 -9.41
C THR A 260 9.44 -4.04 -8.61
N HIS A 261 8.29 -3.42 -8.33
CA HIS A 261 7.13 -4.05 -7.71
C HIS A 261 5.85 -3.60 -8.42
N GLU A 262 5.02 -4.54 -8.80
CA GLU A 262 3.80 -4.29 -9.56
C GLU A 262 2.57 -4.47 -8.68
N GLU A 263 1.59 -3.59 -8.88
CA GLU A 263 0.27 -3.73 -8.29
C GLU A 263 -0.82 -3.44 -9.32
N THR A 264 -1.94 -4.09 -9.16
CA THR A 264 -3.18 -3.70 -9.82
C THR A 264 -4.25 -3.48 -8.75
N TRP A 265 -4.74 -2.25 -8.65
CA TRP A 265 -5.89 -1.97 -7.81
C TRP A 265 -7.17 -2.08 -8.62
N GLN A 266 -8.23 -2.56 -7.96
CA GLN A 266 -9.56 -2.63 -8.55
C GLN A 266 -10.59 -2.18 -7.52
N VAL A 267 -11.54 -1.35 -7.96
CA VAL A 267 -12.63 -0.87 -7.12
C VAL A 267 -13.94 -1.46 -7.63
N PHE A 268 -14.67 -2.09 -6.74
CA PHE A 268 -16.02 -2.60 -7.00
C PHE A 268 -17.02 -1.77 -6.19
N ALA A 269 -17.97 -1.16 -6.87
CA ALA A 269 -19.10 -0.50 -6.22
C ALA A 269 -20.13 -1.53 -5.73
N GLY A 270 -20.73 -1.31 -4.56
CA GLY A 270 -21.74 -2.21 -4.02
C GLY A 270 -21.66 -2.32 -2.52
N GLU A 271 -22.53 -3.16 -1.95
CA GLU A 271 -22.55 -3.39 -0.51
C GLU A 271 -21.53 -4.44 -0.08
N TYR A 272 -20.51 -3.97 0.63
CA TYR A 272 -19.42 -4.78 1.21
C TYR A 272 -19.35 -4.53 2.73
N PRO A 273 -20.21 -5.18 3.52
CA PRO A 273 -20.24 -4.96 4.96
C PRO A 273 -18.95 -5.46 5.63
N ALA A 274 -18.50 -4.70 6.63
CA ALA A 274 -17.30 -5.01 7.44
C ALA A 274 -17.60 -6.16 8.44
N THR A 275 -18.02 -7.31 7.94
CA THR A 275 -18.39 -8.51 8.71
C THR A 275 -17.66 -9.74 8.18
N LEU A 276 -17.59 -10.81 8.99
CA LEU A 276 -17.04 -12.11 8.57
C LEU A 276 -17.73 -12.67 7.33
N GLU A 277 -19.08 -12.57 7.27
CA GLU A 277 -19.84 -13.05 6.12
C GLU A 277 -19.49 -12.23 4.86
N GLY A 278 -19.38 -10.89 5.01
CA GLY A 278 -18.93 -10.01 3.92
C GLY A 278 -17.56 -10.39 3.43
N ALA A 279 -16.59 -10.63 4.32
CA ALA A 279 -15.24 -11.06 3.97
C ALA A 279 -15.22 -12.42 3.24
N ARG A 280 -16.02 -13.40 3.67
CA ARG A 280 -16.14 -14.69 2.98
C ARG A 280 -16.69 -14.57 1.58
N ARG A 281 -17.69 -13.68 1.36
CA ARG A 281 -18.20 -13.39 0.01
C ARG A 281 -17.13 -12.76 -0.87
N VAL A 282 -16.31 -11.86 -0.32
CA VAL A 282 -15.17 -11.27 -1.04
C VAL A 282 -14.14 -12.35 -1.41
N CYS A 283 -13.77 -13.22 -0.48
CA CYS A 283 -12.84 -14.33 -0.78
C CYS A 283 -13.37 -15.23 -1.89
N ALA A 284 -14.64 -15.64 -1.83
CA ALA A 284 -15.26 -16.46 -2.89
C ALA A 284 -15.22 -15.76 -4.26
N MET A 285 -15.58 -14.48 -4.31
CA MET A 285 -15.55 -13.66 -5.54
C MET A 285 -14.17 -13.51 -6.16
N LEU A 286 -13.12 -13.42 -5.34
CA LEU A 286 -11.75 -13.17 -5.80
C LEU A 286 -10.95 -14.47 -6.09
N SER A 287 -11.48 -15.63 -5.72
CA SER A 287 -10.88 -16.95 -5.97
C SER A 287 -11.33 -17.57 -7.30
N GLU A 288 -12.36 -17.01 -7.93
CA GLU A 288 -12.81 -17.34 -9.30
C GLU A 288 -11.93 -16.62 -10.35
#